data_455780018bd8cc2e94b82c8fa8f2e11f
#
_entry.id   455780018bd8cc2e94b82c8fa8f2e11f
#
_cell.length_a   1.000
_cell.length_b   1.000
_cell.length_c   1.000
_cell.angle_alpha   90.00
_cell.angle_beta   90.00
_cell.angle_gamma   90.00
#
_symmetry.space_group_name_H-M   'P 1'
#
loop_
_entity.id
_entity.type
_entity.pdbx_description
1 polymer ?
#
loop_
_entity_poly.entity_id
_entity_poly.type
_entity_poly.pdbx_seq_one_letter_code
_entity_poly.pdbx_strand_id
1 'polypeptide(L)'
;MKHFNLKNIIAAAALAATALGANAQPKGPAWLGNALFYQIYPSSYMDTDGNGIGDLPGITQKLDYIKSLGVNALWLNPIFESGWFDRGYDVIDFYKVDPRFGTNSDLVALVNEAHKRGIKVCLDLVAGHTSDKCAWFKESMQKDTNLRYSDYYIWTDNISENDKKEIEERRKGPNPASDTRGRYVEANAPRAKYYEKNFFECQPALNYGFAHPD
;
A
#
# COMPACT_ATOMS: atom_id res chain seq x y z
N MET A 1 12.58 64.45 7.57
CA MET A 1 12.19 63.50 6.51
C MET A 1 12.87 62.16 6.79
N LYS A 2 12.08 61.12 7.12
CA LYS A 2 12.63 59.75 7.34
C LYS A 2 12.90 59.12 5.98
N HIS A 3 14.16 58.82 5.67
CA HIS A 3 14.54 58.13 4.46
C HIS A 3 14.00 56.70 4.50
N PHE A 4 12.98 56.41 3.71
CA PHE A 4 12.54 55.04 3.48
C PHE A 4 13.60 54.27 2.69
N ASN A 5 14.13 53.22 3.27
CA ASN A 5 15.19 52.42 2.67
C ASN A 5 14.60 51.42 1.69
N LEU A 6 14.79 51.61 0.39
CA LEU A 6 14.29 50.83 -0.69
C LEU A 6 14.63 49.31 -0.55
N LYS A 7 15.78 49.02 0.09
CA LYS A 7 16.18 47.63 0.35
C LYS A 7 15.25 46.91 1.31
N ASN A 8 14.64 47.61 2.28
CA ASN A 8 13.70 47.00 3.23
C ASN A 8 12.34 46.75 2.60
N ILE A 9 11.94 47.53 1.60
CA ILE A 9 10.70 47.33 0.83
C ILE A 9 10.83 46.11 -0.09
N ILE A 10 11.99 45.94 -0.74
CA ILE A 10 12.27 44.79 -1.60
C ILE A 10 12.34 43.51 -0.76
N ALA A 11 12.96 43.52 0.40
CA ALA A 11 13.02 42.36 1.31
C ALA A 11 11.62 41.96 1.83
N ALA A 12 10.77 42.93 2.20
CA ALA A 12 9.40 42.68 2.62
C ALA A 12 8.52 42.13 1.48
N ALA A 13 8.67 42.62 0.26
CA ALA A 13 7.97 42.12 -0.90
C ALA A 13 8.41 40.70 -1.29
N ALA A 14 9.72 40.38 -1.16
CA ALA A 14 10.22 39.03 -1.41
C ALA A 14 9.72 38.02 -0.36
N LEU A 15 9.64 38.39 0.93
CA LEU A 15 9.05 37.55 1.99
C LEU A 15 7.54 37.35 1.78
N ALA A 16 6.80 38.37 1.34
CA ALA A 16 5.37 38.26 1.04
C ALA A 16 5.10 37.37 -0.17
N ALA A 17 5.95 37.41 -1.21
CA ALA A 17 5.82 36.55 -2.39
C ALA A 17 6.11 35.08 -2.07
N THR A 18 7.06 34.78 -1.16
CA THR A 18 7.32 33.40 -0.71
C THR A 18 6.21 32.86 0.18
N ALA A 19 5.54 33.70 0.98
CA ALA A 19 4.41 33.31 1.80
C ALA A 19 3.12 33.02 0.99
N LEU A 20 2.94 33.64 -0.18
CA LEU A 20 1.81 33.43 -1.05
C LEU A 20 1.99 32.21 -1.98
N GLY A 21 3.23 31.70 -2.15
CA GLY A 21 3.52 30.51 -2.96
C GLY A 21 3.46 29.18 -2.20
N ALA A 22 3.36 29.19 -0.87
CA ALA A 22 3.60 28.01 -0.04
C ALA A 22 2.34 27.19 0.33
N ASN A 23 1.13 27.54 -0.13
CA ASN A 23 -0.09 26.88 0.33
C ASN A 23 -1.17 26.61 -0.72
N ALA A 24 -0.81 26.42 -1.97
CA ALA A 24 -1.74 25.80 -2.92
C ALA A 24 -1.58 24.28 -2.84
N GLN A 25 -2.01 23.65 -1.74
CA GLN A 25 -2.28 22.22 -1.80
C GLN A 25 -3.28 21.98 -2.93
N PRO A 26 -3.03 21.02 -3.84
CA PRO A 26 -3.99 20.70 -4.88
C PRO A 26 -5.33 20.40 -4.19
N LYS A 27 -6.36 21.17 -4.53
CA LYS A 27 -7.71 20.92 -4.03
C LYS A 27 -8.08 19.50 -4.44
N GLY A 28 -8.35 18.65 -3.47
CA GLY A 28 -8.85 17.30 -3.70
C GLY A 28 -10.14 17.34 -4.54
N PRO A 29 -10.57 16.22 -5.10
CA PRO A 29 -11.81 16.18 -5.90
C PRO A 29 -12.98 16.69 -5.07
N ALA A 30 -13.87 17.45 -5.71
CA ALA A 30 -14.98 18.17 -5.03
C ALA A 30 -15.87 17.25 -4.18
N TRP A 31 -16.04 15.99 -4.59
CA TRP A 31 -16.85 15.01 -3.86
C TRP A 31 -16.23 14.62 -2.51
N LEU A 32 -14.93 14.76 -2.33
CA LEU A 32 -14.21 14.30 -1.11
C LEU A 32 -14.61 15.16 0.13
N GLY A 33 -14.92 16.44 -0.07
CA GLY A 33 -15.33 17.33 1.03
C GLY A 33 -16.61 16.91 1.76
N ASN A 34 -17.47 16.13 1.08
CA ASN A 34 -18.72 15.61 1.63
C ASN A 34 -18.77 14.07 1.61
N ALA A 35 -17.60 13.41 1.60
CA ALA A 35 -17.55 11.97 1.55
C ALA A 35 -17.86 11.35 2.92
N LEU A 36 -18.79 10.42 2.92
CA LEU A 36 -19.03 9.49 4.01
C LEU A 36 -18.60 8.10 3.54
N PHE A 37 -17.47 7.64 4.09
CA PHE A 37 -16.89 6.34 3.74
C PHE A 37 -17.49 5.21 4.57
N TYR A 38 -17.72 4.09 3.91
CA TYR A 38 -18.01 2.81 4.54
C TYR A 38 -16.89 1.83 4.19
N GLN A 39 -16.09 1.47 5.18
CA GLN A 39 -15.00 0.51 4.99
C GLN A 39 -15.53 -0.91 5.06
N ILE A 40 -15.12 -1.75 4.14
CA ILE A 40 -15.50 -3.16 4.06
C ILE A 40 -14.24 -4.03 4.05
N TYR A 41 -14.17 -4.99 4.98
CA TYR A 41 -13.30 -6.13 4.88
C TYR A 41 -14.08 -7.25 4.18
N PRO A 42 -13.83 -7.53 2.89
CA PRO A 42 -14.70 -8.36 2.07
C PRO A 42 -14.95 -9.74 2.66
N SER A 43 -13.90 -10.42 3.14
CA SER A 43 -13.99 -11.81 3.64
C SER A 43 -14.99 -12.01 4.79
N SER A 44 -15.36 -10.97 5.53
CA SER A 44 -16.30 -11.05 6.65
C SER A 44 -17.63 -10.35 6.39
N TYR A 45 -17.91 -9.93 5.16
CA TYR A 45 -19.07 -9.09 4.88
C TYR A 45 -20.30 -9.87 4.44
N MET A 46 -20.27 -10.47 3.26
CA MET A 46 -21.37 -11.28 2.74
C MET A 46 -20.82 -12.33 1.77
N ASP A 47 -21.07 -13.58 2.09
CA ASP A 47 -20.76 -14.77 1.32
C ASP A 47 -21.96 -15.12 0.43
N THR A 48 -21.76 -15.18 -0.88
CA THR A 48 -22.83 -15.50 -1.83
C THR A 48 -22.76 -16.91 -2.41
N ASP A 49 -21.62 -17.57 -2.30
CA ASP A 49 -21.41 -18.93 -2.83
C ASP A 49 -21.37 -20.02 -1.74
N GLY A 50 -21.44 -19.63 -0.47
CA GLY A 50 -21.52 -20.54 0.68
C GLY A 50 -20.18 -21.15 1.07
N ASN A 51 -19.07 -20.56 0.65
CA ASN A 51 -17.73 -21.06 0.95
C ASN A 51 -17.17 -20.62 2.32
N GLY A 52 -17.90 -19.77 3.05
CA GLY A 52 -17.51 -19.21 4.35
C GLY A 52 -16.69 -17.92 4.26
N ILE A 53 -16.48 -17.37 3.06
CA ILE A 53 -15.73 -16.14 2.81
C ILE A 53 -16.64 -15.16 2.05
N GLY A 54 -16.77 -13.93 2.56
CA GLY A 54 -17.51 -12.89 1.86
C GLY A 54 -16.82 -12.48 0.55
N ASP A 55 -17.60 -12.04 -0.42
CA ASP A 55 -17.17 -11.85 -1.81
C ASP A 55 -17.66 -10.52 -2.41
N LEU A 56 -17.15 -10.16 -3.59
CA LEU A 56 -17.53 -8.94 -4.32
C LEU A 56 -18.99 -8.96 -4.80
N PRO A 57 -19.55 -10.08 -5.27
CA PRO A 57 -20.98 -10.20 -5.53
C PRO A 57 -21.84 -9.89 -4.30
N GLY A 58 -21.42 -10.32 -3.11
CA GLY A 58 -22.10 -10.03 -1.85
C GLY A 58 -22.12 -8.53 -1.51
N ILE A 59 -21.00 -7.86 -1.71
CA ILE A 59 -20.95 -6.40 -1.56
C ILE A 59 -21.90 -5.73 -2.57
N THR A 60 -21.90 -6.20 -3.82
CA THR A 60 -22.79 -5.69 -4.88
C THR A 60 -24.25 -5.81 -4.50
N GLN A 61 -24.67 -6.94 -3.94
CA GLN A 61 -26.06 -7.14 -3.48
C GLN A 61 -26.45 -6.22 -2.32
N LYS A 62 -25.49 -5.71 -1.55
CA LYS A 62 -25.74 -4.84 -0.40
C LYS A 62 -25.64 -3.34 -0.69
N LEU A 63 -25.39 -2.94 -1.94
CA LEU A 63 -25.21 -1.52 -2.29
C LEU A 63 -26.43 -0.64 -1.98
N ASP A 64 -27.65 -1.16 -2.12
CA ASP A 64 -28.86 -0.38 -1.76
C ASP A 64 -28.96 -0.17 -0.25
N TYR A 65 -28.63 -1.18 0.54
CA TYR A 65 -28.52 -1.03 2.00
C TYR A 65 -27.44 0.00 2.36
N ILE A 66 -26.24 -0.10 1.79
CA ILE A 66 -25.16 0.84 2.04
C ILE A 66 -25.59 2.27 1.66
N LYS A 67 -26.26 2.44 0.52
CA LYS A 67 -26.81 3.73 0.10
C LYS A 67 -27.81 4.28 1.08
N SER A 68 -28.66 3.45 1.66
CA SER A 68 -29.68 3.87 2.65
C SER A 68 -29.09 4.43 3.94
N LEU A 69 -27.82 4.11 4.24
CA LEU A 69 -27.07 4.67 5.37
C LEU A 69 -26.52 6.08 5.10
N GLY A 70 -26.75 6.64 3.90
CA GLY A 70 -26.21 7.94 3.50
C GLY A 70 -24.76 7.88 2.98
N VAL A 71 -24.18 6.69 2.85
CA VAL A 71 -22.82 6.48 2.35
C VAL A 71 -22.71 6.87 0.87
N ASN A 72 -21.63 7.54 0.51
CA ASN A 72 -21.31 7.93 -0.86
C ASN A 72 -19.90 7.54 -1.32
N ALA A 73 -19.17 6.83 -0.47
CA ALA A 73 -17.87 6.23 -0.81
C ALA A 73 -17.68 4.90 -0.08
N LEU A 74 -17.18 3.89 -0.80
CA LEU A 74 -16.70 2.63 -0.24
C LEU A 74 -15.19 2.66 -0.15
N TRP A 75 -14.65 2.04 0.89
CA TRP A 75 -13.24 1.67 0.99
C TRP A 75 -13.16 0.17 1.19
N LEU A 76 -12.61 -0.53 0.22
CA LEU A 76 -12.39 -1.97 0.30
C LEU A 76 -10.97 -2.25 0.83
N ASN A 77 -10.86 -3.03 1.90
CA ASN A 77 -9.59 -3.65 2.28
C ASN A 77 -9.03 -4.46 1.11
N PRO A 78 -7.72 -4.84 1.11
CA PRO A 78 -7.10 -5.42 -0.06
C PRO A 78 -7.87 -6.61 -0.65
N ILE A 79 -8.12 -6.55 -1.95
CA ILE A 79 -8.85 -7.57 -2.72
C ILE A 79 -7.99 -8.22 -3.79
N PHE A 80 -6.73 -7.82 -3.92
CA PHE A 80 -5.82 -8.35 -4.91
C PHE A 80 -5.30 -9.74 -4.52
N GLU A 81 -4.90 -10.53 -5.53
CA GLU A 81 -4.31 -11.85 -5.30
C GLU A 81 -3.15 -11.75 -4.31
N SER A 82 -3.22 -12.51 -3.23
CA SER A 82 -2.30 -12.44 -2.09
C SER A 82 -1.87 -13.81 -1.61
N GLY A 83 -0.76 -13.86 -0.87
CA GLY A 83 -0.29 -15.06 -0.18
C GLY A 83 -1.16 -15.44 1.01
N TRP A 84 -2.06 -14.55 1.41
CA TRP A 84 -2.99 -14.70 2.54
C TRP A 84 -2.32 -14.87 3.90
N PHE A 85 -1.04 -14.54 3.99
CA PHE A 85 -0.34 -14.53 5.28
C PHE A 85 -0.82 -13.36 6.15
N ASP A 86 -0.95 -12.19 5.53
CA ASP A 86 -1.41 -10.95 6.17
C ASP A 86 -2.77 -10.51 5.60
N ARG A 87 -3.66 -11.48 5.37
CA ARG A 87 -5.08 -11.26 5.03
C ARG A 87 -5.32 -10.29 3.88
N GLY A 88 -4.48 -10.36 2.85
CA GLY A 88 -4.56 -9.54 1.65
C GLY A 88 -3.47 -8.48 1.53
N TYR A 89 -2.75 -8.15 2.61
CA TYR A 89 -1.68 -7.16 2.57
C TYR A 89 -0.35 -7.71 2.01
N ASP A 90 -0.19 -9.01 1.82
CA ASP A 90 0.94 -9.63 1.14
C ASP A 90 0.58 -9.91 -0.33
N VAL A 91 0.50 -8.81 -1.14
CA VAL A 91 0.01 -8.83 -2.52
C VAL A 91 0.98 -9.55 -3.45
N ILE A 92 0.46 -10.54 -4.20
CA ILE A 92 1.19 -11.28 -5.24
C ILE A 92 1.04 -10.61 -6.60
N ASP A 93 -0.20 -10.21 -6.95
CA ASP A 93 -0.52 -9.61 -8.24
C ASP A 93 -1.53 -8.46 -8.06
N PHE A 94 -1.11 -7.23 -8.35
CA PHE A 94 -1.95 -6.02 -8.25
C PHE A 94 -2.98 -5.87 -9.39
N TYR A 95 -2.89 -6.71 -10.42
CA TYR A 95 -3.78 -6.67 -11.59
C TYR A 95 -4.89 -7.72 -11.54
N LYS A 96 -4.91 -8.52 -10.49
CA LYS A 96 -5.82 -9.65 -10.37
C LYS A 96 -6.54 -9.66 -9.03
N VAL A 97 -7.86 -9.76 -9.07
CA VAL A 97 -8.67 -10.00 -7.88
C VAL A 97 -8.35 -11.38 -7.32
N ASP A 98 -8.22 -11.47 -6.00
CA ASP A 98 -8.02 -12.75 -5.33
C ASP A 98 -9.24 -13.67 -5.57
N PRO A 99 -9.03 -14.91 -6.02
CA PRO A 99 -10.12 -15.85 -6.31
C PRO A 99 -11.09 -16.09 -5.14
N ARG A 100 -10.68 -15.80 -3.90
CA ARG A 100 -11.56 -15.87 -2.71
C ARG A 100 -12.70 -14.87 -2.78
N PHE A 101 -12.49 -13.75 -3.45
CA PHE A 101 -13.45 -12.65 -3.54
C PHE A 101 -14.20 -12.59 -4.85
N GLY A 102 -13.83 -13.42 -5.83
CA GLY A 102 -14.40 -13.44 -7.17
C GLY A 102 -13.37 -13.15 -8.26
N THR A 103 -13.77 -12.41 -9.26
CA THR A 103 -13.00 -12.14 -10.48
C THR A 103 -12.83 -10.64 -10.73
N ASN A 104 -11.94 -10.27 -11.67
CA ASN A 104 -11.84 -8.89 -12.15
C ASN A 104 -13.19 -8.39 -12.72
N SER A 105 -13.98 -9.27 -13.33
CA SER A 105 -15.30 -8.91 -13.84
C SER A 105 -16.27 -8.56 -12.72
N ASP A 106 -16.22 -9.26 -11.59
CA ASP A 106 -17.03 -8.95 -10.41
C ASP A 106 -16.65 -7.60 -9.80
N LEU A 107 -15.36 -7.26 -9.79
CA LEU A 107 -14.92 -5.92 -9.38
C LEU A 107 -15.47 -4.83 -10.31
N VAL A 108 -15.41 -5.05 -11.62
CA VAL A 108 -15.97 -4.10 -12.61
C VAL A 108 -17.47 -3.97 -12.41
N ALA A 109 -18.20 -5.06 -12.17
CA ALA A 109 -19.63 -5.04 -11.89
C ALA A 109 -19.95 -4.26 -10.62
N LEU A 110 -19.23 -4.50 -9.53
CA LEU A 110 -19.37 -3.78 -8.27
C LEU A 110 -19.17 -2.25 -8.46
N VAL A 111 -18.09 -1.86 -9.15
CA VAL A 111 -17.79 -0.44 -9.40
C VAL A 111 -18.90 0.22 -10.22
N ASN A 112 -19.37 -0.43 -11.27
CA ASN A 112 -20.45 0.08 -12.12
C ASN A 112 -21.76 0.24 -11.34
N GLU A 113 -22.13 -0.74 -10.53
CA GLU A 113 -23.35 -0.71 -9.72
C GLU A 113 -23.26 0.33 -8.59
N ALA A 114 -22.09 0.50 -7.97
CA ALA A 114 -21.85 1.55 -7.00
C ALA A 114 -21.97 2.94 -7.64
N HIS A 115 -21.39 3.15 -8.81
CA HIS A 115 -21.43 4.42 -9.53
C HIS A 115 -22.87 4.80 -9.94
N LYS A 116 -23.71 3.86 -10.37
CA LYS A 116 -25.15 4.09 -10.65
C LYS A 116 -25.88 4.65 -9.44
N ARG A 117 -25.44 4.33 -8.23
CA ARG A 117 -26.01 4.79 -6.95
C ARG A 117 -25.31 6.04 -6.40
N GLY A 118 -24.37 6.63 -7.15
CA GLY A 118 -23.58 7.78 -6.71
C GLY A 118 -22.57 7.45 -5.61
N ILE A 119 -22.18 6.17 -5.47
CA ILE A 119 -21.18 5.70 -4.50
C ILE A 119 -19.84 5.57 -5.22
N LYS A 120 -18.79 6.24 -4.71
CA LYS A 120 -17.42 6.09 -5.17
C LYS A 120 -16.79 4.84 -4.56
N VAL A 121 -15.85 4.21 -5.27
CA VAL A 121 -15.13 3.03 -4.77
C VAL A 121 -13.64 3.37 -4.66
N CYS A 122 -13.09 3.18 -3.47
CA CYS A 122 -11.68 3.28 -3.17
C CYS A 122 -11.16 1.88 -2.83
N LEU A 123 -10.08 1.49 -3.49
CA LEU A 123 -9.36 0.25 -3.17
C LEU A 123 -8.21 0.58 -2.24
N ASP A 124 -7.89 -0.35 -1.35
CA ASP A 124 -6.69 -0.25 -0.52
C ASP A 124 -5.44 -0.43 -1.40
N LEU A 125 -4.50 0.50 -1.28
CA LEU A 125 -3.24 0.46 -2.03
C LEU A 125 -2.09 0.05 -1.11
N VAL A 126 -1.65 -1.19 -1.23
CA VAL A 126 -0.48 -1.71 -0.52
C VAL A 126 0.78 -1.28 -1.25
N ALA A 127 1.25 -0.06 -0.98
CA ALA A 127 2.34 0.55 -1.74
C ALA A 127 3.73 0.37 -1.10
N GLY A 128 3.82 -0.05 0.16
CA GLY A 128 5.10 -0.14 0.88
C GLY A 128 5.90 -1.42 0.61
N HIS A 129 5.24 -2.49 0.19
CA HIS A 129 5.83 -3.82 0.01
C HIS A 129 4.98 -4.68 -0.93
N THR A 130 5.48 -5.86 -1.27
CA THR A 130 4.70 -6.91 -1.94
C THR A 130 4.80 -8.21 -1.14
N SER A 131 4.14 -9.28 -1.61
CA SER A 131 4.49 -10.63 -1.17
C SER A 131 5.86 -11.04 -1.71
N ASP A 132 6.57 -11.89 -0.99
CA ASP A 132 7.75 -12.61 -1.49
C ASP A 132 7.43 -13.55 -2.66
N LYS A 133 6.15 -13.85 -2.87
CA LYS A 133 5.64 -14.63 -4.01
C LYS A 133 5.38 -13.78 -5.26
N CYS A 134 5.42 -12.45 -5.14
CA CYS A 134 5.23 -11.53 -6.26
C CYS A 134 6.30 -11.77 -7.34
N ALA A 135 5.88 -11.73 -8.61
CA ALA A 135 6.80 -11.92 -9.74
C ALA A 135 7.93 -10.88 -9.75
N TRP A 136 7.65 -9.65 -9.33
CA TRP A 136 8.65 -8.59 -9.25
C TRP A 136 9.76 -8.93 -8.25
N PHE A 137 9.40 -9.45 -7.06
CA PHE A 137 10.38 -9.86 -6.06
C PHE A 137 11.20 -11.05 -6.54
N LYS A 138 10.54 -12.07 -7.11
CA LYS A 138 11.24 -13.25 -7.67
C LYS A 138 12.24 -12.89 -8.76
N GLU A 139 11.90 -11.93 -9.62
CA GLU A 139 12.83 -11.42 -10.63
C GLU A 139 14.02 -10.69 -9.98
N SER A 140 13.75 -9.84 -8.99
CA SER A 140 14.78 -9.06 -8.28
C SER A 140 15.79 -9.92 -7.53
N MET A 141 15.44 -11.17 -7.18
CA MET A 141 16.34 -12.14 -6.55
C MET A 141 17.47 -12.59 -7.47
N GLN A 142 17.36 -12.37 -8.78
CA GLN A 142 18.35 -12.79 -9.75
C GLN A 142 19.59 -11.89 -9.69
N LYS A 143 20.76 -12.46 -10.11
CA LYS A 143 22.04 -11.73 -10.15
C LYS A 143 22.05 -10.65 -11.23
N ASP A 144 21.29 -10.82 -12.31
CA ASP A 144 21.25 -9.88 -13.44
C ASP A 144 20.52 -8.60 -13.04
N THR A 145 21.26 -7.50 -12.98
CA THR A 145 20.75 -6.18 -12.62
C THR A 145 20.09 -5.42 -13.76
N ASN A 146 20.10 -5.97 -14.98
CA ASN A 146 19.43 -5.38 -16.14
C ASN A 146 17.95 -5.79 -16.26
N LEU A 147 17.50 -6.71 -15.41
CA LEU A 147 16.11 -7.11 -15.37
C LEU A 147 15.22 -5.96 -14.89
N ARG A 148 13.98 -5.94 -15.38
CA ARG A 148 13.04 -4.83 -15.17
C ARG A 148 12.81 -4.51 -13.68
N TYR A 149 12.71 -5.52 -12.84
CA TYR A 149 12.37 -5.38 -11.44
C TYR A 149 13.56 -5.53 -10.49
N SER A 150 14.81 -5.58 -11.03
CA SER A 150 16.01 -5.81 -10.22
C SER A 150 16.19 -4.81 -9.08
N ASP A 151 15.81 -3.54 -9.31
CA ASP A 151 16.00 -2.46 -8.34
C ASP A 151 14.70 -2.06 -7.60
N TYR A 152 13.64 -2.87 -7.76
CA TYR A 152 12.36 -2.61 -7.06
C TYR A 152 12.42 -2.92 -5.56
N TYR A 153 13.46 -3.65 -5.12
CA TYR A 153 13.63 -4.04 -3.72
C TYR A 153 15.05 -3.73 -3.25
N ILE A 154 15.20 -3.60 -1.94
CA ILE A 154 16.47 -3.26 -1.31
C ILE A 154 17.19 -4.55 -0.94
N TRP A 155 18.31 -4.78 -1.60
CA TRP A 155 19.17 -5.94 -1.41
C TRP A 155 20.55 -5.52 -0.90
N THR A 156 21.14 -6.28 0.02
CA THR A 156 22.48 -6.01 0.56
C THR A 156 23.18 -7.29 1.03
N ASP A 157 24.51 -7.31 0.91
CA ASP A 157 25.35 -8.34 1.53
C ASP A 157 25.83 -7.93 2.91
N ASN A 158 25.70 -6.65 3.25
CA ASN A 158 26.23 -6.06 4.48
C ASN A 158 25.10 -5.47 5.32
N ILE A 159 24.97 -5.98 6.53
CA ILE A 159 24.07 -5.44 7.57
C ILE A 159 24.88 -5.28 8.88
N SER A 160 24.36 -4.46 9.79
CA SER A 160 24.99 -4.25 11.08
C SER A 160 24.99 -5.51 11.95
N GLU A 161 25.86 -5.56 12.96
CA GLU A 161 25.85 -6.66 13.95
C GLU A 161 24.55 -6.67 14.76
N ASN A 162 23.93 -5.50 14.96
CA ASN A 162 22.62 -5.42 15.60
C ASN A 162 21.54 -6.09 14.74
N ASP A 163 21.51 -5.82 13.44
CA ASP A 163 20.54 -6.46 12.53
C ASP A 163 20.71 -7.98 12.48
N LYS A 164 21.95 -8.46 12.48
CA LYS A 164 22.23 -9.92 12.56
C LYS A 164 21.67 -10.53 13.84
N LYS A 165 21.86 -9.85 14.97
CA LYS A 165 21.33 -10.28 16.26
C LYS A 165 19.81 -10.32 16.27
N GLU A 166 19.16 -9.31 15.69
CA GLU A 166 17.70 -9.27 15.57
C GLU A 166 17.16 -10.42 14.70
N ILE A 167 17.82 -10.75 13.59
CA ILE A 167 17.47 -11.93 12.78
C ILE A 167 17.57 -13.21 13.60
N GLU A 168 18.65 -13.39 14.38
CA GLU A 168 18.84 -14.57 15.21
C GLU A 168 17.79 -14.67 16.32
N GLU A 169 17.49 -13.57 16.99
CA GLU A 169 16.48 -13.51 18.04
C GLU A 169 15.09 -13.82 17.51
N ARG A 170 14.74 -13.28 16.33
CA ARG A 170 13.47 -13.59 15.66
C ARG A 170 13.37 -15.06 15.32
N ARG A 171 14.41 -15.68 14.79
CA ARG A 171 14.46 -17.11 14.45
C ARG A 171 14.28 -18.04 15.66
N LYS A 172 14.72 -17.61 16.84
CA LYS A 172 14.55 -18.36 18.10
C LYS A 172 13.17 -18.17 18.73
N GLY A 173 12.37 -17.21 18.24
CA GLY A 173 11.05 -16.93 18.76
C GLY A 173 10.04 -18.05 18.45
N PRO A 174 8.90 -18.07 19.16
CA PRO A 174 7.90 -19.11 19.01
C PRO A 174 7.17 -19.06 17.66
N ASN A 175 7.18 -17.93 16.98
CA ASN A 175 6.55 -17.75 15.67
C ASN A 175 7.37 -16.76 14.80
N PRO A 176 8.51 -17.20 14.25
CA PRO A 176 9.43 -16.31 13.50
C PRO A 176 8.76 -15.61 12.33
N ALA A 177 7.90 -16.30 11.60
CA ALA A 177 7.26 -15.75 10.40
C ALA A 177 6.32 -14.56 10.71
N SER A 178 5.71 -14.56 11.90
CA SER A 178 4.80 -13.49 12.36
C SER A 178 5.51 -12.40 13.18
N ASP A 179 6.81 -12.51 13.38
CA ASP A 179 7.59 -11.54 14.13
C ASP A 179 7.95 -10.34 13.24
N THR A 180 7.48 -9.17 13.60
CA THR A 180 7.68 -7.93 12.84
C THR A 180 9.01 -7.22 13.15
N ARG A 181 9.75 -7.67 14.16
CA ARG A 181 11.03 -7.05 14.56
C ARG A 181 12.08 -7.17 13.47
N GLY A 182 13.00 -6.23 13.48
CA GLY A 182 14.14 -6.18 12.58
C GLY A 182 13.77 -5.77 11.15
N ARG A 183 14.75 -5.17 10.49
CA ARG A 183 14.62 -4.59 9.15
C ARG A 183 14.90 -5.61 8.03
N TYR A 184 15.77 -6.57 8.28
CA TYR A 184 16.28 -7.46 7.25
C TYR A 184 15.85 -8.92 7.41
N VAL A 185 15.81 -9.60 6.27
CA VAL A 185 15.61 -11.05 6.16
C VAL A 185 16.80 -11.67 5.43
N GLU A 186 17.31 -12.77 5.94
CA GLU A 186 18.36 -13.53 5.27
C GLU A 186 17.74 -14.49 4.25
N ALA A 187 17.98 -14.20 2.97
CA ALA A 187 17.41 -14.94 1.85
C ALA A 187 18.42 -15.86 1.15
N ASN A 188 19.73 -15.55 1.22
CA ASN A 188 20.76 -16.25 0.47
C ASN A 188 20.43 -16.36 -1.03
N ALA A 189 19.91 -15.28 -1.61
CA ALA A 189 19.55 -15.23 -3.01
C ALA A 189 20.76 -14.97 -3.91
N PRO A 190 20.70 -15.30 -5.22
CA PRO A 190 21.75 -14.96 -6.16
C PRO A 190 22.09 -13.46 -6.20
N ARG A 191 21.11 -12.59 -5.92
CA ARG A 191 21.25 -11.13 -5.89
C ARG A 191 22.10 -10.66 -4.71
N ALA A 192 21.75 -11.07 -3.50
CA ALA A 192 22.47 -10.75 -2.27
C ALA A 192 21.98 -11.62 -1.11
N LYS A 193 22.67 -11.55 0.01
CA LYS A 193 22.39 -12.36 1.19
C LYS A 193 21.11 -11.93 1.94
N TYR A 194 20.81 -10.63 1.95
CA TYR A 194 19.71 -10.06 2.70
C TYR A 194 18.84 -9.17 1.83
N TYR A 195 17.53 -9.12 2.15
CA TYR A 195 16.62 -8.09 1.64
C TYR A 195 15.95 -7.36 2.80
N GLU A 196 15.53 -6.15 2.54
CA GLU A 196 14.74 -5.35 3.49
C GLU A 196 13.27 -5.79 3.48
N LYS A 197 12.69 -5.95 4.67
CA LYS A 197 11.26 -6.21 4.85
C LYS A 197 10.55 -5.00 5.43
N ASN A 198 9.23 -4.91 5.21
CA ASN A 198 8.40 -3.88 5.85
C ASN A 198 7.86 -4.38 7.20
N PHE A 199 6.98 -5.36 7.21
CA PHE A 199 6.41 -5.93 8.45
C PHE A 199 6.86 -7.36 8.67
N PHE A 200 6.33 -8.30 7.89
CA PHE A 200 6.64 -9.72 8.00
C PHE A 200 7.77 -10.13 7.04
N GLU A 201 8.36 -11.28 7.28
CA GLU A 201 9.41 -11.80 6.38
C GLU A 201 8.92 -11.95 4.93
N CYS A 202 7.65 -12.35 4.75
CA CYS A 202 7.05 -12.47 3.42
C CYS A 202 6.66 -11.14 2.76
N GLN A 203 7.02 -9.99 3.36
CA GLN A 203 6.67 -8.67 2.85
C GLN A 203 7.92 -7.82 2.53
N PRO A 204 8.66 -8.17 1.45
CA PRO A 204 9.83 -7.42 1.02
C PRO A 204 9.46 -5.97 0.68
N ALA A 205 10.22 -5.02 1.24
CA ALA A 205 10.00 -3.60 1.09
C ALA A 205 10.32 -3.12 -0.33
N LEU A 206 9.44 -2.29 -0.89
CA LEU A 206 9.67 -1.64 -2.18
C LEU A 206 10.68 -0.51 -2.04
N ASN A 207 11.56 -0.41 -3.02
CA ASN A 207 12.60 0.61 -3.10
C ASN A 207 12.09 1.87 -3.81
N TYR A 208 11.83 2.93 -3.06
CA TYR A 208 11.42 4.23 -3.59
C TYR A 208 12.59 5.19 -3.78
N GLY A 209 13.83 4.72 -3.67
CA GLY A 209 15.04 5.53 -3.86
C GLY A 209 15.33 6.49 -2.70
N PHE A 210 14.65 6.35 -1.56
CA PHE A 210 15.01 7.09 -0.36
C PHE A 210 16.22 6.41 0.29
N ALA A 211 17.31 7.18 0.42
CA ALA A 211 18.40 6.76 1.30
C ALA A 211 17.85 6.71 2.74
N HIS A 212 17.88 5.55 3.36
CA HIS A 212 17.65 5.50 4.80
C HIS A 212 18.84 6.19 5.48
N PRO A 213 18.62 7.16 6.36
CA PRO A 213 19.71 7.63 7.22
C PRO A 213 20.17 6.44 8.06
N ASP A 214 21.45 6.12 7.97
CA ASP A 214 22.14 5.13 8.79
C ASP A 214 22.06 5.50 10.28
#